data_b9610a48e8ed33e58dabed84f7f2297f
#
_entry.id   b9610a48e8ed33e58dabed84f7f2297f
#
_cell.length_a   1.000
_cell.length_b   1.000
_cell.length_c   1.000
_cell.angle_alpha   90.00
_cell.angle_beta   90.00
_cell.angle_gamma   90.00
#
_symmetry.space_group_name_H-M   'P 1'
#
loop_
_entity.id
_entity.type
_entity.pdbx_description
1 polymer ?
#
loop_
_entity_poly.entity_id
_entity_poly.type
_entity_poly.pdbx_seq_one_letter_code
_entity_poly.pdbx_strand_id
1 'polypeptide(L)'
;MNPTPAFVGYFESPIGWLELQASADALTSARFVAERGTQRSTPLLTEAQRQLSAYFAGKRHDFDLPLRLEGTQFQQQVWQRLREIEFARTLSYVQLARELSDEKAVRAVAAANAKNQLALLVPCHRVIGTDGKPVGYAWELWRKRWLLQHEQRHSGSGQLWLF
;
A
#
# COMPACT_ATOMS: atom_id res chain seq x y z
N MET A 1 -18.34 8.28 14.80
CA MET A 1 -18.07 7.02 15.51
C MET A 1 -17.57 5.99 14.53
N ASN A 2 -16.35 5.55 14.70
CA ASN A 2 -15.81 4.50 13.84
C ASN A 2 -16.40 3.16 14.29
N PRO A 3 -17.10 2.46 13.42
CA PRO A 3 -17.59 1.12 13.79
C PRO A 3 -16.40 0.21 14.08
N THR A 4 -16.56 -0.65 15.08
CA THR A 4 -15.60 -1.72 15.33
C THR A 4 -15.50 -2.56 14.06
N PRO A 5 -14.30 -2.90 13.58
CA PRO A 5 -14.18 -3.75 12.41
C PRO A 5 -14.87 -5.08 12.70
N ALA A 6 -15.72 -5.54 11.77
CA ALA A 6 -16.46 -6.77 11.94
C ALA A 6 -15.53 -7.98 11.94
N PHE A 7 -14.44 -7.92 11.16
CA PHE A 7 -13.53 -9.03 10.98
C PHE A 7 -12.08 -8.55 10.95
N VAL A 8 -11.18 -9.37 11.50
CA VAL A 8 -9.75 -9.06 11.59
C VAL A 8 -8.95 -10.31 11.24
N GLY A 9 -7.92 -10.14 10.43
CA GLY A 9 -6.97 -11.18 10.11
C GLY A 9 -5.54 -10.67 10.22
N TYR A 10 -4.58 -11.57 10.33
CA TYR A 10 -3.18 -11.22 10.42
C TYR A 10 -2.38 -12.01 9.39
N PHE A 11 -1.34 -11.39 8.87
CA PHE A 11 -0.43 -12.03 7.93
C PHE A 11 1.01 -11.73 8.36
N GLU A 12 1.79 -12.78 8.57
CA GLU A 12 3.21 -12.63 8.88
C GLU A 12 4.00 -12.49 7.58
N SER A 13 4.53 -11.28 7.35
CA SER A 13 5.36 -10.99 6.18
C SER A 13 6.83 -10.96 6.54
N PRO A 14 7.75 -10.98 5.54
CA PRO A 14 9.18 -10.80 5.81
C PRO A 14 9.53 -9.48 6.49
N ILE A 15 8.62 -8.50 6.46
CA ILE A 15 8.84 -7.17 7.04
C ILE A 15 7.90 -6.86 8.20
N GLY A 16 7.31 -7.88 8.80
CA GLY A 16 6.50 -7.75 10.01
C GLY A 16 5.06 -8.20 9.84
N TRP A 17 4.32 -8.15 10.93
CA TRP A 17 2.91 -8.52 10.96
C TRP A 17 2.05 -7.47 10.28
N LEU A 18 1.17 -7.91 9.39
CA LEU A 18 0.11 -7.09 8.81
C LEU A 18 -1.21 -7.43 9.49
N GLU A 19 -1.88 -6.41 10.01
CA GLU A 19 -3.25 -6.52 10.49
C GLU A 19 -4.19 -6.11 9.37
N LEU A 20 -5.11 -6.99 9.02
CA LEU A 20 -6.12 -6.76 8.00
C LEU A 20 -7.47 -6.61 8.67
N GLN A 21 -8.21 -5.58 8.30
CA GLN A 21 -9.58 -5.38 8.77
C GLN A 21 -10.53 -5.40 7.58
N ALA A 22 -11.70 -5.96 7.78
CA ALA A 22 -12.70 -6.07 6.73
C ALA A 22 -14.12 -5.91 7.29
N SER A 23 -14.98 -5.34 6.45
CA SER A 23 -16.43 -5.51 6.58
C SER A 23 -16.83 -6.85 5.95
N ALA A 24 -18.14 -7.11 5.86
CA ALA A 24 -18.62 -8.32 5.19
C ALA A 24 -18.22 -8.38 3.71
N ASP A 25 -18.01 -7.23 3.06
CA ASP A 25 -17.88 -7.14 1.61
C ASP A 25 -16.61 -6.42 1.11
N ALA A 26 -15.79 -5.84 1.98
CA ALA A 26 -14.58 -5.12 1.53
C ALA A 26 -13.51 -5.08 2.62
N LEU A 27 -12.25 -5.02 2.19
CA LEU A 27 -11.12 -4.69 3.08
C LEU A 27 -11.15 -3.19 3.38
N THR A 28 -11.00 -2.87 4.65
CA THR A 28 -11.07 -1.48 5.14
C THR A 28 -9.76 -0.97 5.71
N SER A 29 -8.86 -1.88 6.09
CA SER A 29 -7.56 -1.52 6.66
C SER A 29 -6.54 -2.62 6.43
N ALA A 30 -5.31 -2.22 6.17
CA ALA A 30 -4.12 -3.08 6.17
C ALA A 30 -2.97 -2.24 6.72
N ARG A 31 -2.41 -2.64 7.85
CA ARG A 31 -1.36 -1.88 8.51
C ARG A 31 -0.35 -2.79 9.18
N PHE A 32 0.89 -2.35 9.22
CA PHE A 32 1.92 -3.08 9.96
C PHE A 32 1.73 -2.84 11.46
N VAL A 33 1.82 -3.93 12.23
CA VAL A 33 1.66 -3.91 13.68
C VAL A 33 2.81 -4.68 14.32
N ALA A 34 3.08 -4.39 15.62
CA ALA A 34 4.18 -5.03 16.33
C ALA A 34 3.89 -6.52 16.62
N GLU A 35 2.63 -6.86 16.89
CA GLU A 35 2.23 -8.20 17.30
C GLU A 35 0.90 -8.57 16.68
N ARG A 36 0.71 -9.88 16.45
CA ARG A 36 -0.61 -10.36 16.03
C ARG A 36 -1.57 -10.37 17.22
N GLY A 37 -2.81 -10.04 16.93
CA GLY A 37 -3.91 -10.16 17.88
C GLY A 37 -4.77 -11.38 17.61
N THR A 38 -5.98 -11.35 18.16
CA THR A 38 -6.98 -12.39 17.95
C THR A 38 -7.65 -12.21 16.59
N GLN A 39 -7.71 -13.28 15.80
CA GLN A 39 -8.38 -13.26 14.51
C GLN A 39 -9.87 -13.53 14.62
N ARG A 40 -10.63 -12.86 13.76
CA ARG A 40 -12.00 -13.20 13.42
C ARG A 40 -12.08 -13.18 11.89
N SER A 41 -11.77 -14.32 11.29
CA SER A 41 -11.56 -14.42 9.86
C SER A 41 -12.85 -14.56 9.06
N THR A 42 -12.74 -14.26 7.77
CA THR A 42 -13.78 -14.45 6.76
C THR A 42 -13.11 -15.01 5.51
N PRO A 43 -13.88 -15.54 4.54
CA PRO A 43 -13.31 -15.93 3.25
C PRO A 43 -12.56 -14.80 2.56
N LEU A 44 -13.04 -13.56 2.69
CA LEU A 44 -12.34 -12.39 2.11
C LEU A 44 -10.95 -12.19 2.73
N LEU A 45 -10.84 -12.28 4.05
CA LEU A 45 -9.55 -12.16 4.74
C LEU A 45 -8.61 -13.31 4.37
N THR A 46 -9.13 -14.52 4.24
CA THR A 46 -8.33 -15.68 3.82
C THR A 46 -7.79 -15.46 2.41
N GLU A 47 -8.61 -14.95 1.49
CA GLU A 47 -8.16 -14.63 0.14
C GLU A 47 -7.11 -13.52 0.12
N ALA A 48 -7.29 -12.49 0.96
CA ALA A 48 -6.29 -11.43 1.10
C ALA A 48 -4.94 -11.98 1.58
N GLN A 49 -4.97 -12.86 2.59
CA GLN A 49 -3.76 -13.51 3.09
C GLN A 49 -3.08 -14.36 2.02
N ARG A 50 -3.86 -15.07 1.21
CA ARG A 50 -3.35 -15.87 0.08
C ARG A 50 -2.65 -14.98 -0.94
N GLN A 51 -3.26 -13.86 -1.32
CA GLN A 51 -2.68 -12.93 -2.29
C GLN A 51 -1.42 -12.26 -1.74
N LEU A 52 -1.41 -11.89 -0.46
CA LEU A 52 -0.21 -11.34 0.19
C LEU A 52 0.93 -12.36 0.20
N SER A 53 0.64 -13.62 0.51
CA SER A 53 1.64 -14.68 0.46
C SER A 53 2.25 -14.82 -0.92
N ALA A 54 1.43 -14.79 -1.97
CA ALA A 54 1.89 -14.86 -3.34
C ALA A 54 2.71 -13.61 -3.73
N TYR A 55 2.31 -12.43 -3.29
CA TYR A 55 3.05 -11.19 -3.51
C TYR A 55 4.46 -11.28 -2.91
N PHE A 56 4.58 -11.64 -1.64
CA PHE A 56 5.87 -11.72 -0.98
C PHE A 56 6.74 -12.87 -1.51
N ALA A 57 6.13 -13.88 -2.10
CA ALA A 57 6.87 -14.95 -2.80
C ALA A 57 7.33 -14.54 -4.22
N GLY A 58 7.00 -13.34 -4.67
CA GLY A 58 7.36 -12.85 -6.00
C GLY A 58 6.49 -13.42 -7.13
N LYS A 59 5.39 -14.08 -6.79
CA LYS A 59 4.52 -14.78 -7.76
C LYS A 59 3.29 -13.97 -8.16
N ARG A 60 3.01 -12.87 -7.45
CA ARG A 60 1.86 -12.03 -7.71
C ARG A 60 2.25 -10.56 -7.68
N HIS A 61 1.79 -9.80 -8.65
CA HIS A 61 2.12 -8.38 -8.82
C HIS A 61 1.00 -7.45 -8.36
N ASP A 62 -0.25 -7.80 -8.58
CA ASP A 62 -1.41 -6.98 -8.24
C ASP A 62 -2.35 -7.72 -7.30
N PHE A 63 -3.21 -6.96 -6.67
CA PHE A 63 -4.21 -7.50 -5.75
C PHE A 63 -5.60 -7.34 -6.38
N ASP A 64 -6.37 -8.44 -6.35
CA ASP A 64 -7.75 -8.47 -6.82
C ASP A 64 -8.66 -8.67 -5.60
N LEU A 65 -8.94 -7.57 -4.91
CA LEU A 65 -9.67 -7.56 -3.66
C LEU A 65 -10.58 -6.33 -3.61
N PRO A 66 -11.81 -6.47 -3.10
CA PRO A 66 -12.65 -5.30 -2.90
C PRO A 66 -12.09 -4.45 -1.75
N LEU A 67 -11.86 -3.18 -2.02
CA LEU A 67 -11.30 -2.23 -1.07
C LEU A 67 -12.29 -1.11 -0.80
N ARG A 68 -12.33 -0.65 0.44
CA ARG A 68 -13.08 0.53 0.83
C ARG A 68 -12.16 1.50 1.56
N LEU A 69 -11.99 2.69 0.98
CA LEU A 69 -11.21 3.77 1.54
C LEU A 69 -12.14 4.94 1.83
N GLU A 70 -12.08 5.44 3.04
CA GLU A 70 -12.84 6.61 3.46
C GLU A 70 -11.92 7.82 3.56
N GLY A 71 -12.32 8.92 2.95
CA GLY A 71 -11.54 10.15 2.98
C GLY A 71 -12.17 11.24 2.14
N THR A 72 -11.50 12.38 2.09
CA THR A 72 -11.94 13.52 1.28
C THR A 72 -11.90 13.18 -0.21
N GLN A 73 -12.58 14.01 -1.01
CA GLN A 73 -12.55 13.84 -2.46
C GLN A 73 -11.13 13.86 -3.01
N PHE A 74 -10.29 14.76 -2.52
CA PHE A 74 -8.89 14.86 -2.95
C PHE A 74 -8.10 13.61 -2.56
N GLN A 75 -8.28 13.11 -1.32
CA GLN A 75 -7.64 11.87 -0.88
C GLN A 75 -8.07 10.69 -1.76
N GLN A 76 -9.35 10.58 -2.09
CA GLN A 76 -9.85 9.53 -2.97
C GLN A 76 -9.19 9.59 -4.35
N GLN A 77 -9.01 10.80 -4.89
CA GLN A 77 -8.33 10.98 -6.17
C GLN A 77 -6.86 10.52 -6.10
N VAL A 78 -6.16 10.88 -5.04
CA VAL A 78 -4.78 10.45 -4.84
C VAL A 78 -4.71 8.92 -4.76
N TRP A 79 -5.52 8.30 -3.91
CA TRP A 79 -5.48 6.85 -3.71
C TRP A 79 -5.89 6.09 -4.97
N GLN A 80 -6.85 6.60 -5.73
CA GLN A 80 -7.23 5.99 -7.01
C GLN A 80 -6.05 6.00 -8.00
N ARG A 81 -5.31 7.11 -8.06
CA ARG A 81 -4.12 7.20 -8.93
C ARG A 81 -3.01 6.28 -8.46
N LEU A 82 -2.81 6.13 -7.14
CA LEU A 82 -1.83 5.19 -6.60
C LEU A 82 -2.10 3.76 -7.08
N ARG A 83 -3.36 3.36 -7.13
CA ARG A 83 -3.76 2.01 -7.55
C ARG A 83 -3.41 1.72 -9.02
N GLU A 84 -3.20 2.75 -9.82
CA GLU A 84 -2.81 2.63 -11.22
C GLU A 84 -1.29 2.52 -11.42
N ILE A 85 -0.49 2.76 -10.37
CA ILE A 85 0.96 2.58 -10.46
C ILE A 85 1.27 1.10 -10.44
N GLU A 86 1.81 0.61 -11.55
CA GLU A 86 2.09 -0.81 -11.73
C GLU A 86 3.22 -1.31 -10.82
N PHE A 87 3.23 -2.61 -10.60
CA PHE A 87 4.29 -3.31 -9.88
C PHE A 87 5.67 -2.98 -10.47
N ALA A 88 6.64 -2.70 -9.60
CA ALA A 88 8.00 -2.32 -9.96
C ALA A 88 8.10 -1.00 -10.75
N ARG A 89 7.07 -0.17 -10.68
CA ARG A 89 7.08 1.19 -11.22
C ARG A 89 7.01 2.19 -10.09
N THR A 90 7.50 3.37 -10.31
CA THR A 90 7.44 4.46 -9.35
C THR A 90 6.98 5.75 -10.01
N LEU A 91 6.44 6.63 -9.19
CA LEU A 91 6.02 7.96 -9.58
C LEU A 91 6.56 8.93 -8.52
N SER A 92 7.05 10.08 -8.92
CA SER A 92 7.48 11.07 -7.93
C SER A 92 6.28 11.84 -7.38
N TYR A 93 6.44 12.41 -6.18
CA TYR A 93 5.39 13.26 -5.59
C TYR A 93 5.06 14.45 -6.51
N VAL A 94 6.06 15.02 -7.17
CA VAL A 94 5.86 16.13 -8.10
C VAL A 94 5.06 15.69 -9.32
N GLN A 95 5.40 14.55 -9.90
CA GLN A 95 4.66 14.01 -11.05
C GLN A 95 3.20 13.73 -10.68
N LEU A 96 2.97 13.13 -9.51
CA LEU A 96 1.63 12.85 -9.03
C LEU A 96 0.84 14.14 -8.82
N ALA A 97 1.48 15.16 -8.23
CA ALA A 97 0.86 16.47 -8.05
C ALA A 97 0.48 17.13 -9.38
N ARG A 98 1.36 17.06 -10.36
CA ARG A 98 1.09 17.61 -11.71
C ARG A 98 -0.10 16.92 -12.38
N GLU A 99 -0.21 15.62 -12.23
CA GLU A 99 -1.32 14.87 -12.83
C GLU A 99 -2.67 15.18 -12.18
N LEU A 100 -2.68 15.42 -10.87
CA LEU A 100 -3.92 15.58 -10.10
C LEU A 100 -4.37 17.02 -9.93
N SER A 101 -3.42 17.96 -10.00
CA SER A 101 -3.70 19.39 -9.79
C SER A 101 -2.59 20.20 -10.45
N ASP A 102 -1.63 20.65 -9.65
CA ASP A 102 -0.40 21.28 -10.12
C ASP A 102 0.74 20.96 -9.14
N GLU A 103 1.97 21.30 -9.51
CA GLU A 103 3.12 20.96 -8.67
C GLU A 103 3.12 21.67 -7.31
N LYS A 104 2.31 22.72 -7.13
CA LYS A 104 2.13 23.35 -5.81
C LYS A 104 1.38 22.47 -4.83
N ALA A 105 0.68 21.44 -5.32
CA ALA A 105 -0.08 20.49 -4.51
C ALA A 105 0.80 19.38 -3.92
N VAL A 106 2.11 19.41 -4.07
CA VAL A 106 3.03 18.34 -3.61
C VAL A 106 2.80 18.01 -2.13
N ARG A 107 2.65 19.01 -1.26
CA ARG A 107 2.45 18.78 0.17
C ARG A 107 1.11 18.10 0.45
N ALA A 108 0.05 18.53 -0.24
CA ALA A 108 -1.28 17.93 -0.10
C ALA A 108 -1.28 16.50 -0.60
N VAL A 109 -0.61 16.22 -1.70
CA VAL A 109 -0.44 14.88 -2.26
C VAL A 109 0.33 13.99 -1.28
N ALA A 110 1.44 14.48 -0.74
CA ALA A 110 2.24 13.72 0.23
C ALA A 110 1.43 13.41 1.50
N ALA A 111 0.63 14.37 1.98
CA ALA A 111 -0.24 14.17 3.14
C ALA A 111 -1.31 13.11 2.86
N ALA A 112 -1.95 13.16 1.69
CA ALA A 112 -2.93 12.16 1.28
C ALA A 112 -2.30 10.77 1.13
N ASN A 113 -1.11 10.70 0.55
CA ASN A 113 -0.34 9.46 0.42
C ASN A 113 -0.09 8.84 1.80
N ALA A 114 0.29 9.66 2.78
CA ALA A 114 0.55 9.21 4.15
C ALA A 114 -0.72 8.77 4.90
N LYS A 115 -1.90 9.17 4.47
CA LYS A 115 -3.18 8.80 5.06
C LYS A 115 -3.77 7.50 4.49
N ASN A 116 -3.07 6.85 3.58
CA ASN A 116 -3.49 5.56 3.06
C ASN A 116 -3.69 4.55 4.20
N GLN A 117 -4.87 3.95 4.26
CA GLN A 117 -5.26 2.98 5.29
C GLN A 117 -5.03 1.53 4.85
N LEU A 118 -4.65 1.32 3.61
CA LEU A 118 -4.51 -0.01 3.00
C LEU A 118 -3.10 -0.20 2.47
N ALA A 119 -2.15 -0.39 3.38
CA ALA A 119 -0.76 -0.65 3.04
C ALA A 119 -0.64 -1.78 2.01
N LEU A 120 0.20 -1.65 1.02
CA LEU A 120 0.44 -2.61 -0.07
C LEU A 120 -0.71 -2.68 -1.07
N LEU A 121 -1.94 -2.84 -0.60
CA LEU A 121 -3.12 -2.99 -1.47
C LEU A 121 -3.38 -1.70 -2.25
N VAL A 122 -3.14 -0.56 -1.63
CA VAL A 122 -2.98 0.73 -2.30
C VAL A 122 -1.51 1.08 -2.21
N PRO A 123 -0.77 1.06 -3.32
CA PRO A 123 0.69 1.04 -3.29
C PRO A 123 1.32 2.42 -3.06
N CYS A 124 1.08 3.01 -1.90
CA CYS A 124 1.68 4.29 -1.55
C CYS A 124 3.21 4.22 -1.46
N HIS A 125 3.78 3.03 -1.32
CA HIS A 125 5.22 2.82 -1.33
C HIS A 125 5.86 3.10 -2.70
N ARG A 126 5.07 3.15 -3.78
CA ARG A 126 5.54 3.40 -5.14
C ARG A 126 5.69 4.89 -5.49
N VAL A 127 5.40 5.78 -4.53
CA VAL A 127 5.64 7.22 -4.71
C VAL A 127 6.94 7.59 -4.01
N ILE A 128 7.85 8.20 -4.74
CA ILE A 128 9.22 8.50 -4.27
C ILE A 128 9.53 9.99 -4.42
N GLY A 129 10.67 10.42 -3.87
CA GLY A 129 11.15 11.78 -4.02
C GLY A 129 11.54 12.12 -5.45
N THR A 130 11.59 13.40 -5.75
CA THR A 130 11.95 13.89 -7.10
C THR A 130 13.36 13.50 -7.51
N ASP A 131 14.25 13.26 -6.55
CA ASP A 131 15.63 12.80 -6.78
C ASP A 131 15.72 11.29 -7.00
N GLY A 132 14.58 10.59 -7.06
CA GLY A 132 14.52 9.14 -7.23
C GLY A 132 14.70 8.34 -5.96
N LYS A 133 14.81 9.00 -4.81
CA LYS A 133 15.01 8.31 -3.52
C LYS A 133 13.70 8.12 -2.78
N PRO A 134 13.52 7.00 -2.06
CA PRO A 134 12.37 6.83 -1.19
C PRO A 134 12.44 7.79 -0.02
N VAL A 135 11.35 8.55 0.19
CA VAL A 135 11.21 9.51 1.29
C VAL A 135 9.85 9.31 1.94
N GLY A 136 9.85 9.15 3.26
CA GLY A 136 8.62 8.98 4.02
C GLY A 136 7.88 7.68 3.74
N TYR A 137 7.34 7.11 4.78
CA TYR A 137 6.40 5.98 4.72
C TYR A 137 5.70 5.91 6.08
N ALA A 138 4.38 5.73 6.09
CA ALA A 138 3.60 5.70 7.32
C ALA A 138 4.04 4.57 8.28
N TRP A 139 4.66 3.51 7.73
CA TRP A 139 5.08 2.32 8.48
C TRP A 139 6.59 2.12 8.40
N GLU A 140 7.38 3.19 8.52
CA GLU A 140 8.84 3.23 8.53
C GLU A 140 9.50 3.07 7.15
N LEU A 141 10.49 3.88 6.89
CA LEU A 141 11.14 4.00 5.59
C LEU A 141 11.86 2.71 5.15
N TRP A 142 12.38 1.91 6.08
CA TRP A 142 13.06 0.66 5.75
C TRP A 142 12.12 -0.34 5.07
N ARG A 143 10.84 -0.33 5.45
CA ARG A 143 9.83 -1.19 4.79
C ARG A 143 9.57 -0.74 3.37
N LYS A 144 9.49 0.57 3.15
CA LYS A 144 9.33 1.13 1.80
C LYS A 144 10.49 0.70 0.90
N ARG A 145 11.72 0.84 1.37
CA ARG A 145 12.91 0.39 0.62
C ARG A 145 12.85 -1.10 0.31
N TRP A 146 12.50 -1.90 1.29
CA TRP A 146 12.38 -3.34 1.11
C TRP A 146 11.36 -3.70 0.03
N LEU A 147 10.20 -3.06 0.07
CA LEU A 147 9.13 -3.29 -0.90
C LEU A 147 9.55 -2.90 -2.31
N LEU A 148 10.19 -1.74 -2.47
CA LEU A 148 10.67 -1.29 -3.77
C LEU A 148 11.74 -2.24 -4.33
N GLN A 149 12.67 -2.69 -3.52
CA GLN A 149 13.69 -3.66 -3.92
C GLN A 149 13.09 -5.01 -4.26
N HIS A 150 12.12 -5.46 -3.46
CA HIS A 150 11.40 -6.70 -3.70
C HIS A 150 10.70 -6.69 -5.05
N GLU A 151 9.97 -5.62 -5.33
CA GLU A 151 9.26 -5.49 -6.60
C GLU A 151 10.23 -5.46 -7.77
N GLN A 152 11.34 -4.75 -7.62
CA GLN A 152 12.34 -4.69 -8.67
C GLN A 152 12.96 -6.05 -8.96
N ARG A 153 13.33 -6.80 -7.93
CA ARG A 153 13.90 -8.14 -8.08
C ARG A 153 12.96 -9.10 -8.81
N HIS A 154 11.65 -8.91 -8.68
CA HIS A 154 10.63 -9.80 -9.25
C HIS A 154 9.96 -9.21 -10.49
N SER A 155 10.48 -8.11 -11.02
CA SER A 155 9.90 -7.45 -12.20
C SER A 155 10.30 -8.07 -13.52
N GLY A 156 11.40 -8.83 -13.54
CA GLY A 156 11.99 -9.36 -14.77
C GLY A 156 12.74 -8.32 -15.61
N SER A 157 12.82 -7.05 -15.17
CA SER A 157 13.45 -5.98 -15.93
C SER A 157 14.97 -6.00 -15.89
N GLY A 158 15.56 -6.67 -14.91
CA GLY A 158 17.01 -6.69 -14.70
C GLY A 158 17.62 -5.37 -14.26
N GLN A 159 16.83 -4.32 -14.14
CA GLN A 159 17.31 -3.00 -13.74
C GLN A 159 17.35 -2.90 -12.22
N LEU A 160 18.53 -2.65 -11.68
CA LEU A 160 18.72 -2.47 -10.24
C LEU A 160 18.62 -1.00 -9.86
N TRP A 161 17.72 -0.68 -8.96
CA TRP A 161 17.64 0.64 -8.38
C TRP A 161 18.45 0.67 -7.09
N LEU A 162 19.21 1.73 -6.90
CA LEU A 162 20.00 1.93 -5.69
C LEU A 162 19.18 2.80 -4.72
N PHE A 163 18.57 2.17 -3.75
CA PHE A 163 17.83 2.88 -2.71
C PHE A 163 18.61 2.94 -1.40
#